data_e37b687bab62251a73b779bcc12b20ed
#
_entry.id   e37b687bab62251a73b779bcc12b20ed
#
_cell.length_a   1.000
_cell.length_b   1.000
_cell.length_c   1.000
_cell.angle_alpha   90.00
_cell.angle_beta   90.00
_cell.angle_gamma   90.00
#
_symmetry.space_group_name_H-M   'P 1'
#
loop_
_entity.id
_entity.type
_entity.pdbx_description
1 polymer ?
#
loop_
_entity_poly.entity_id
_entity_poly.type
_entity_poly.pdbx_seq_one_letter_code
_entity_poly.pdbx_strand_id
1 'polypeptide(L)'
;GIHARPAPSNDVLIRLESVNSVLSRMVDGESGILLDPKCNNLIRGFAGGYHYRRLQVSGERYDEKPNKNRFSHIHDALQYLLLGAGEGRSLTIGKKSNKPVVAKRNFNVFDVKPKSVYERRR
;
A
#
# COMPACT_ATOMS: atom_id res chain seq x y z
N GLY A 1 9.00 25.31 -15.74
CA GLY A 1 9.24 23.91 -16.08
C GLY A 1 8.44 22.96 -15.21
N ILE A 2 8.18 21.75 -15.68
CA ILE A 2 7.50 20.70 -14.89
C ILE A 2 8.56 19.98 -14.06
N HIS A 3 8.41 19.99 -12.75
CA HIS A 3 9.27 19.23 -11.85
C HIS A 3 8.80 17.76 -11.79
N ALA A 4 9.39 16.91 -12.61
CA ALA A 4 9.15 15.48 -12.58
C ALA A 4 10.05 14.80 -11.52
N ARG A 5 9.50 13.84 -10.79
CA ARG A 5 10.24 12.99 -9.87
C ARG A 5 10.07 11.53 -10.30
N PRO A 6 11.11 10.69 -10.19
CA PRO A 6 10.96 9.28 -10.44
C PRO A 6 10.02 8.65 -9.41
N ALA A 7 9.28 7.62 -9.85
CA ALA A 7 8.46 6.84 -8.93
C ALA A 7 9.35 6.12 -7.88
N PRO A 8 8.87 5.98 -6.64
CA PRO A 8 9.61 5.30 -5.56
C PRO A 8 9.93 3.83 -5.88
N SER A 9 9.11 3.19 -6.69
CA SER A 9 9.30 1.81 -7.15
C SER A 9 8.62 1.58 -8.50
N ASN A 10 9.16 0.65 -9.29
CA ASN A 10 8.53 0.16 -10.51
C ASN A 10 7.97 -1.26 -10.33
N ASP A 11 8.06 -1.83 -9.13
CA ASP A 11 7.51 -3.14 -8.82
C ASP A 11 5.98 -3.11 -8.93
N VAL A 12 5.42 -4.05 -9.72
CA VAL A 12 3.98 -4.13 -10.00
C VAL A 12 3.19 -4.42 -8.74
N LEU A 13 3.68 -5.29 -7.87
CA LEU A 13 2.98 -5.66 -6.64
C LEU A 13 2.91 -4.46 -5.68
N ILE A 14 3.99 -3.72 -5.53
CA ILE A 14 4.03 -2.51 -4.70
C ILE A 14 3.07 -1.45 -5.25
N ARG A 15 3.03 -1.28 -6.57
CA ARG A 15 2.12 -0.34 -7.23
C ARG A 15 0.65 -0.74 -7.06
N LEU A 16 0.32 -2.01 -7.22
CA LEU A 16 -1.04 -2.52 -7.00
C LEU A 16 -1.46 -2.38 -5.54
N GLU A 17 -0.57 -2.65 -4.61
CA GLU A 17 -0.85 -2.51 -3.18
C GLU A 17 -1.10 -1.05 -2.79
N SER A 18 -0.45 -0.08 -3.43
CA SER A 18 -0.74 1.34 -3.22
C SER A 18 -2.18 1.71 -3.57
N VAL A 19 -2.74 1.09 -4.61
CA VAL A 19 -4.16 1.25 -4.99
C VAL A 19 -5.06 0.54 -3.99
N ASN A 20 -4.72 -0.71 -3.64
CA ASN A 20 -5.48 -1.51 -2.69
C ASN A 20 -5.61 -0.82 -1.32
N SER A 21 -4.55 -0.15 -0.87
CA SER A 21 -4.54 0.58 0.41
C SER A 21 -5.58 1.69 0.48
N VAL A 22 -5.79 2.43 -0.61
CA VAL A 22 -6.81 3.50 -0.65
C VAL A 22 -8.22 2.98 -0.91
N LEU A 23 -8.36 1.89 -1.67
CA LEU A 23 -9.65 1.24 -1.90
C LEU A 23 -10.22 0.60 -0.63
N SER A 24 -9.34 0.07 0.21
CA SER A 24 -9.72 -0.60 1.47
C SER A 24 -9.90 0.37 2.64
N ARG A 25 -9.44 1.61 2.49
CA ARG A 25 -9.47 2.59 3.57
C ARG A 25 -10.79 3.33 3.62
N MET A 26 -11.30 3.50 4.83
CA MET A 26 -12.41 4.40 5.15
C MET A 26 -11.87 5.62 5.88
N VAL A 27 -12.37 6.80 5.53
CA VAL A 27 -12.05 8.08 6.19
C VAL A 27 -13.37 8.71 6.60
N ASP A 28 -13.59 8.86 7.89
CA ASP A 28 -14.84 9.41 8.47
C ASP A 28 -16.13 8.74 7.95
N GLY A 29 -16.06 7.42 7.69
CA GLY A 29 -17.16 6.64 7.14
C GLY A 29 -17.32 6.69 5.61
N GLU A 30 -16.50 7.47 4.94
CA GLU A 30 -16.48 7.60 3.48
C GLU A 30 -15.34 6.79 2.85
N SER A 31 -15.42 6.53 1.55
CA SER A 31 -14.37 5.83 0.81
C SER A 31 -13.06 6.63 0.81
N GLY A 32 -11.93 5.97 0.98
CA GLY A 32 -10.60 6.57 0.94
C GLY A 32 -10.19 7.12 -0.42
N ILE A 33 -10.95 6.82 -1.47
CA ILE A 33 -10.77 7.34 -2.83
C ILE A 33 -12.12 7.62 -3.48
N LEU A 34 -12.22 8.74 -4.16
CA LEU A 34 -13.36 9.09 -5.00
C LEU A 34 -12.89 9.28 -6.43
N LEU A 35 -13.65 8.75 -7.38
CA LEU A 35 -13.39 8.90 -8.80
C LEU A 35 -14.46 9.82 -9.42
N ASP A 36 -14.02 10.81 -10.18
CA ASP A 36 -14.95 11.63 -10.96
C ASP A 36 -15.66 10.75 -12.01
N PRO A 37 -17.00 10.87 -12.19
CA PRO A 37 -17.74 10.11 -13.21
C PRO A 37 -17.22 10.29 -14.64
N LYS A 38 -16.47 11.35 -14.92
CA LYS A 38 -15.83 11.58 -16.22
C LYS A 38 -14.65 10.64 -16.48
N CYS A 39 -14.09 10.02 -15.44
CA CYS A 39 -12.97 9.06 -15.55
C CYS A 39 -13.42 7.69 -16.08
N ASN A 40 -14.17 7.68 -17.19
CA ASN A 40 -14.82 6.48 -17.74
C ASN A 40 -13.88 5.29 -17.95
N ASN A 41 -12.67 5.53 -18.47
CA ASN A 41 -11.73 4.43 -18.75
C ASN A 41 -11.20 3.81 -17.45
N LEU A 42 -11.00 4.63 -16.41
CA LEU A 42 -10.56 4.15 -15.11
C LEU A 42 -11.66 3.34 -14.43
N ILE A 43 -12.90 3.86 -14.44
CA ILE A 43 -14.09 3.18 -13.88
C ILE A 43 -14.32 1.83 -14.59
N ARG A 44 -14.27 1.80 -15.92
CA ARG A 44 -14.40 0.55 -16.68
C ARG A 44 -13.27 -0.43 -16.41
N GLY A 45 -12.08 0.06 -16.17
CA GLY A 45 -10.96 -0.76 -15.77
C GLY A 45 -11.22 -1.46 -14.43
N PHE A 46 -11.69 -0.72 -13.42
CA PHE A 46 -12.09 -1.28 -12.12
C PHE A 46 -13.28 -2.24 -12.23
N ALA A 47 -14.21 -1.98 -13.15
CA ALA A 47 -15.34 -2.86 -13.42
C ALA A 47 -14.97 -4.18 -14.13
N GLY A 48 -13.68 -4.49 -14.28
CA GLY A 48 -13.17 -5.74 -14.83
C GLY A 48 -12.34 -5.59 -16.13
N GLY A 49 -12.24 -4.39 -16.70
CA GLY A 49 -11.42 -4.14 -17.89
C GLY A 49 -9.92 -4.31 -17.62
N TYR A 50 -9.46 -3.99 -16.43
CA TYR A 50 -8.09 -4.21 -15.98
C TYR A 50 -8.03 -5.45 -15.07
N HIS A 51 -7.49 -6.54 -15.60
CA HIS A 51 -7.53 -7.85 -14.95
C HIS A 51 -6.28 -8.68 -15.29
N TYR A 52 -6.06 -9.74 -14.52
CA TYR A 52 -5.06 -10.75 -14.81
C TYR A 52 -5.59 -11.70 -15.89
N ARG A 53 -4.78 -12.01 -16.88
CA ARG A 53 -5.15 -12.94 -17.94
C ARG A 53 -5.21 -14.36 -17.38
N ARG A 54 -6.32 -15.05 -17.61
CA ARG A 54 -6.44 -16.47 -17.29
C ARG A 54 -5.60 -17.29 -18.26
N LEU A 55 -4.76 -18.17 -17.73
CA LEU A 55 -3.96 -19.10 -18.53
C LEU A 55 -4.81 -20.32 -18.90
N GLN A 56 -4.68 -20.76 -20.14
CA GLN A 56 -5.36 -21.96 -20.64
C GLN A 56 -4.58 -23.24 -20.25
N VAL A 57 -4.46 -23.50 -18.97
CA VAL A 57 -3.87 -24.70 -18.42
C VAL A 57 -4.86 -25.38 -17.49
N SER A 58 -4.66 -26.66 -17.22
CA SER A 58 -5.48 -27.41 -16.27
C SER A 58 -5.50 -26.71 -14.91
N GLY A 59 -6.68 -26.26 -14.48
CA GLY A 59 -6.89 -25.50 -13.26
C GLY A 59 -7.04 -23.98 -13.49
N GLU A 60 -7.43 -23.25 -12.43
CA GLU A 60 -7.54 -21.80 -12.45
C GLU A 60 -6.18 -21.17 -12.18
N ARG A 61 -5.43 -20.88 -13.23
CA ARG A 61 -4.17 -20.14 -13.15
C ARG A 61 -4.28 -18.83 -13.88
N TYR A 62 -3.69 -17.80 -13.31
CA TYR A 62 -3.63 -16.46 -13.85
C TYR A 62 -2.18 -16.06 -14.12
N ASP A 63 -1.99 -15.14 -15.04
CA ASP A 63 -0.68 -14.55 -15.33
C ASP A 63 -0.15 -13.81 -14.08
N GLU A 64 1.16 -13.71 -13.95
CA GLU A 64 1.80 -12.99 -12.83
C GLU A 64 1.61 -11.48 -12.91
N LYS A 65 1.31 -10.96 -14.09
CA LYS A 65 1.11 -9.53 -14.34
C LYS A 65 -0.25 -9.26 -14.94
N PRO A 66 -0.84 -8.09 -14.65
CA PRO A 66 -2.09 -7.67 -15.29
C PRO A 66 -1.95 -7.61 -16.81
N ASN A 67 -3.04 -7.97 -17.49
CA ASN A 67 -3.09 -7.96 -18.94
C ASN A 67 -2.87 -6.54 -19.49
N LYS A 68 -1.97 -6.41 -20.47
CA LYS A 68 -1.73 -5.15 -21.19
C LYS A 68 -2.82 -4.95 -22.24
N ASN A 69 -3.75 -4.05 -21.94
CA ASN A 69 -4.85 -3.67 -22.79
C ASN A 69 -5.07 -2.15 -22.74
N ARG A 70 -6.12 -1.66 -23.37
CA ARG A 70 -6.42 -0.21 -23.43
C ARG A 70 -6.62 0.46 -22.06
N PHE A 71 -6.95 -0.31 -21.02
CA PHE A 71 -7.13 0.19 -19.67
C PHE A 71 -5.83 0.19 -18.86
N SER A 72 -4.83 -0.58 -19.26
CA SER A 72 -3.61 -0.75 -18.47
C SER A 72 -2.84 0.55 -18.27
N HIS A 73 -2.76 1.41 -19.28
CA HIS A 73 -2.01 2.66 -19.16
C HIS A 73 -2.59 3.62 -18.14
N ILE A 74 -3.93 3.76 -18.10
CA ILE A 74 -4.58 4.65 -17.13
C ILE A 74 -4.50 4.08 -15.70
N HIS A 75 -4.57 2.76 -15.55
CA HIS A 75 -4.38 2.10 -14.27
C HIS A 75 -2.92 2.15 -13.80
N ASP A 76 -1.95 1.98 -14.70
CA ASP A 76 -0.54 2.18 -14.40
C ASP A 76 -0.29 3.63 -13.92
N ALA A 77 -0.89 4.62 -14.58
CA ALA A 77 -0.78 6.02 -14.17
C ALA A 77 -1.37 6.28 -12.78
N LEU A 78 -2.54 5.70 -12.46
CA LEU A 78 -3.13 5.76 -11.13
C LEU A 78 -2.22 5.13 -10.07
N GLN A 79 -1.66 3.97 -10.36
CA GLN A 79 -0.72 3.27 -9.47
C GLN A 79 0.49 4.15 -9.14
N TYR A 80 1.10 4.77 -10.16
CA TYR A 80 2.23 5.68 -9.96
C TYR A 80 1.83 6.96 -9.22
N LEU A 81 0.64 7.49 -9.48
CA LEU A 81 0.11 8.65 -8.78
C LEU A 81 -0.03 8.38 -7.27
N LEU A 82 -0.69 7.29 -6.91
CA LEU A 82 -0.92 6.93 -5.52
C LEU A 82 0.40 6.58 -4.80
N LEU A 83 1.28 5.85 -5.46
CA LEU A 83 2.59 5.54 -4.92
C LEU A 83 3.42 6.81 -4.70
N GLY A 84 3.38 7.75 -5.64
CA GLY A 84 4.03 9.07 -5.53
C GLY A 84 3.42 9.96 -4.46
N ALA A 85 2.11 9.82 -4.20
CA ALA A 85 1.41 10.50 -3.11
C ALA A 85 1.76 9.93 -1.72
N GLY A 86 2.48 8.81 -1.67
CA GLY A 86 2.93 8.18 -0.43
C GLY A 86 2.06 7.02 0.04
N GLU A 87 1.07 6.62 -0.74
CA GLU A 87 0.31 5.40 -0.48
C GLU A 87 1.24 4.18 -0.64
N GLY A 88 1.09 3.20 0.21
CA GLY A 88 2.02 2.06 0.23
C GLY A 88 3.45 2.42 0.69
N ARG A 89 3.65 3.55 1.34
CA ARG A 89 4.96 4.02 1.80
C ARG A 89 5.67 3.00 2.71
N SER A 90 4.91 2.25 3.50
CA SER A 90 5.42 1.15 4.32
C SER A 90 6.02 0.00 3.51
N LEU A 91 5.64 -0.10 2.23
CA LEU A 91 6.13 -1.14 1.31
C LEU A 91 7.40 -0.71 0.59
N THR A 92 7.58 0.59 0.36
CA THR A 92 8.73 1.16 -0.35
C THR A 92 9.88 1.52 0.59
N ILE A 93 9.57 2.04 1.75
CA ILE A 93 10.51 2.18 2.84
C ILE A 93 10.54 0.80 3.46
N GLY A 94 11.54 0.00 3.08
CA GLY A 94 11.71 -1.36 3.59
C GLY A 94 11.38 -1.35 5.07
N LYS A 95 10.48 -2.20 5.51
CA LYS A 95 10.01 -2.29 6.89
C LYS A 95 11.22 -1.96 7.76
N LYS A 96 11.22 -0.79 8.43
CA LYS A 96 12.10 -0.62 9.59
C LYS A 96 11.88 -1.91 10.33
N SER A 97 12.88 -2.80 10.30
CA SER A 97 12.75 -4.10 10.91
C SER A 97 12.25 -3.76 12.30
N ASN A 98 11.02 -4.08 12.59
CA ASN A 98 10.61 -4.32 13.94
C ASN A 98 11.48 -5.52 14.34
N LYS A 99 12.79 -5.20 14.54
CA LYS A 99 13.62 -6.11 15.30
C LYS A 99 12.78 -6.30 16.54
N PRO A 100 12.32 -7.52 16.82
CA PRO A 100 11.60 -7.73 18.06
C PRO A 100 12.47 -7.08 19.11
N VAL A 101 11.89 -6.18 19.91
CA VAL A 101 12.59 -5.65 21.06
C VAL A 101 12.86 -6.89 21.88
N VAL A 102 14.05 -7.44 21.67
CA VAL A 102 14.51 -8.59 22.45
C VAL A 102 14.61 -8.00 23.85
N ALA A 103 13.62 -8.31 24.68
CA ALA A 103 13.66 -7.99 26.08
C ALA A 103 15.06 -8.44 26.56
N LYS A 104 15.82 -7.50 27.10
CA LYS A 104 17.16 -7.82 27.60
C LYS A 104 17.02 -9.06 28.45
N ARG A 105 17.89 -10.05 28.23
CA ARG A 105 17.85 -11.41 28.82
C ARG A 105 17.67 -11.40 30.35
N ASN A 106 17.81 -10.25 30.98
CA ASN A 106 17.70 -10.02 32.44
C ASN A 106 16.52 -9.08 32.81
N PHE A 107 15.51 -8.93 31.93
CA PHE A 107 14.32 -8.18 32.31
C PHE A 107 13.44 -9.09 33.17
N ASN A 108 13.49 -8.89 34.48
CA ASN A 108 12.56 -9.51 35.40
C ASN A 108 11.39 -8.55 35.64
N VAL A 109 10.19 -9.00 35.24
CA VAL A 109 8.96 -8.20 35.40
C VAL A 109 8.71 -7.79 36.86
N PHE A 110 9.25 -8.58 37.82
CA PHE A 110 9.10 -8.34 39.23
C PHE A 110 10.16 -7.37 39.81
N ASP A 111 11.19 -7.01 39.03
CA ASP A 111 12.23 -6.05 39.45
C ASP A 111 11.89 -4.59 39.09
N VAL A 112 10.72 -4.34 38.52
CA VAL A 112 10.24 -2.98 38.27
C VAL A 112 9.84 -2.35 39.59
N LYS A 113 10.79 -1.68 40.26
CA LYS A 113 10.49 -0.83 41.40
C LYS A 113 9.51 0.26 40.94
N PRO A 114 8.31 0.37 41.55
CA PRO A 114 7.42 1.48 41.26
C PRO A 114 8.15 2.79 41.59
N LYS A 115 8.29 3.68 40.59
CA LYS A 115 8.83 5.02 40.83
C LYS A 115 7.91 5.69 41.86
N SER A 116 8.47 6.02 43.02
CA SER A 116 7.75 6.75 44.05
C SER A 116 7.16 8.04 43.47
N VAL A 117 5.92 8.32 43.84
CA VAL A 117 5.18 9.52 43.40
C VAL A 117 5.96 10.81 43.80
N TYR A 118 6.83 10.72 44.76
CA TYR A 118 7.64 11.83 45.25
C TYR A 118 8.86 12.17 44.39
N GLU A 119 9.32 11.30 43.53
CA GLU A 119 10.46 11.58 42.62
C GLU A 119 10.07 12.39 41.38
N ARG A 120 8.78 12.64 41.14
CA ARG A 120 8.29 13.41 39.97
C ARG A 120 8.31 14.93 40.15
N ARG A 121 8.78 15.47 41.30
CA ARG A 121 8.78 16.90 41.58
C ARG A 121 10.18 17.51 41.78
N ARG A 122 11.15 16.97 41.08
CA ARG A 122 12.45 17.65 40.97
C ARG A 122 12.84 17.89 39.52
#